data_a65e4170407459297a4d8d405c7dd71a
#
_entry.id   a65e4170407459297a4d8d405c7dd71a
#
_cell.length_a   1.000
_cell.length_b   1.000
_cell.length_c   1.000
_cell.angle_alpha   90.00
_cell.angle_beta   90.00
_cell.angle_gamma   90.00
#
_symmetry.space_group_name_H-M   'P 1'
#
loop_
_entity.id
_entity.type
_entity.pdbx_description
1 polymer ?
#
loop_
_entity_poly.entity_id
_entity_poly.type
_entity_poly.pdbx_seq_one_letter_code
_entity_poly.pdbx_strand_id
1 'polypeptide(L)'
;MTVKNPLLRRATAAIGAISIAASGLLLLGSPAFAAVGPDQPGAPSSGTLTVNKYSGSPVGTGETPDPENLLDGVEFTVQQVGKLNAGNSCDPIDLSAATDWNGLNGLFNSAPAAPSAPYCLISGTDVAQSTVDGSTVFNLDLGVYFVRETDPGQNNIVSKVPDFYVSIPTSEGAEGSGWNYNVVADPKNQILDEPTKTIDPAQSELTVGSDVTWTLNVPVPTLNNGEKFTEAIVRDALDSRLRYVAESTVATVGGTPLVQGTHYNVTGNAVWTFTAAGRAVLDANMGESIALSFDTTVLSVGNGAIPNDDYKSTFNGTTVPGEQVPYTYWGQLSILKTDDSKPNALKLAGAEFQVFNLTGETCPAEAPANGTVATGTSDANGLVQWSHTTPASSPLGLWITNVDNGPAAPAPSKDYCVYETVVPAGHTATPIDNPVTITPGENNVNSMTVVNAKTEGPDLPMTGAQGTILLTVGGLVIVAAGGGLLLAARRRNNKQDA
;
A
#
# COMPACT_ATOMS: atom_id res chain seq x y z
N MET A 1 -38.64 -24.23 15.43
CA MET A 1 -38.65 -22.78 15.14
C MET A 1 -38.39 -22.07 16.45
N THR A 2 -37.17 -21.63 16.66
CA THR A 2 -36.78 -20.88 17.86
C THR A 2 -35.91 -19.69 17.38
N VAL A 3 -36.49 -18.52 17.44
CA VAL A 3 -35.91 -17.23 17.06
C VAL A 3 -34.91 -16.86 18.16
N LYS A 4 -33.64 -16.72 17.82
CA LYS A 4 -32.62 -16.14 18.70
C LYS A 4 -32.55 -14.64 18.44
N ASN A 5 -32.89 -13.84 19.45
CA ASN A 5 -32.70 -12.41 19.50
C ASN A 5 -31.18 -12.09 19.55
N PRO A 6 -30.70 -11.07 18.82
CA PRO A 6 -29.34 -10.54 19.02
C PRO A 6 -29.34 -9.59 20.22
N LEU A 7 -28.56 -9.94 21.23
CA LEU A 7 -28.28 -9.09 22.38
C LEU A 7 -27.55 -7.82 21.93
N LEU A 8 -28.16 -6.67 22.15
CA LEU A 8 -27.49 -5.36 22.13
C LEU A 8 -26.35 -5.39 23.17
N ARG A 9 -25.11 -5.40 22.70
CA ARG A 9 -23.96 -5.05 23.54
C ARG A 9 -23.97 -3.52 23.73
N ARG A 10 -24.35 -3.09 24.91
CA ARG A 10 -24.09 -1.72 25.37
C ARG A 10 -22.57 -1.56 25.48
N ALA A 11 -21.99 -0.67 24.66
CA ALA A 11 -20.64 -0.19 24.85
C ALA A 11 -20.60 0.61 26.15
N THR A 12 -20.06 0.03 27.19
CA THR A 12 -19.62 0.77 28.39
C THR A 12 -18.33 1.48 28.00
N ALA A 13 -18.35 2.83 27.97
CA ALA A 13 -17.17 3.65 27.83
C ALA A 13 -16.19 3.30 28.96
N ALA A 14 -15.12 2.57 28.62
CA ALA A 14 -13.99 2.38 29.53
C ALA A 14 -13.18 3.68 29.51
N ILE A 15 -13.26 4.45 30.59
CA ILE A 15 -12.28 5.50 30.89
C ILE A 15 -10.92 4.82 30.89
N GLY A 16 -9.96 5.35 30.12
CA GLY A 16 -8.62 4.78 29.97
C GLY A 16 -7.95 4.58 31.33
N ALA A 17 -8.08 3.37 31.87
CA ALA A 17 -7.39 2.99 33.08
C ALA A 17 -5.96 2.65 32.70
N ILE A 18 -5.00 3.52 33.08
CA ILE A 18 -3.61 3.16 33.17
C ILE A 18 -3.58 2.03 34.21
N SER A 19 -3.31 0.81 33.79
CA SER A 19 -3.15 -0.30 34.72
C SER A 19 -1.84 -0.09 35.46
N ILE A 20 -1.90 0.40 36.68
CA ILE A 20 -0.79 0.32 37.63
C ILE A 20 -0.80 -1.14 38.11
N ALA A 21 0.02 -1.98 37.50
CA ALA A 21 0.15 -3.37 37.88
C ALA A 21 1.19 -3.48 38.99
N ALA A 22 0.78 -3.99 40.13
CA ALA A 22 1.69 -4.47 41.13
C ALA A 22 2.27 -5.83 40.68
N SER A 23 3.35 -5.80 39.90
CA SER A 23 4.08 -7.02 39.53
C SER A 23 5.00 -7.43 40.67
N GLY A 24 4.45 -8.22 41.58
CA GLY A 24 5.27 -8.95 42.58
C GLY A 24 6.14 -9.98 41.86
N LEU A 25 7.44 -9.74 41.78
CA LEU A 25 8.42 -10.75 41.45
C LEU A 25 8.35 -11.84 42.55
N LEU A 26 7.87 -13.03 42.21
CA LEU A 26 7.90 -14.21 43.11
C LEU A 26 9.36 -14.65 43.33
N LEU A 27 10.07 -13.97 44.21
CA LEU A 27 11.28 -14.50 44.84
C LEU A 27 10.86 -15.51 45.88
N LEU A 28 11.14 -16.77 45.61
CA LEU A 28 10.96 -17.88 46.53
C LEU A 28 11.72 -17.61 47.85
N GLY A 29 10.99 -17.34 48.93
CA GLY A 29 11.49 -17.66 50.28
C GLY A 29 11.77 -16.56 51.29
N SER A 30 11.23 -15.33 51.10
CA SER A 30 11.19 -14.35 52.19
C SER A 30 9.76 -14.14 52.68
N PRO A 31 9.46 -14.08 53.98
CA PRO A 31 8.15 -13.67 54.45
C PRO A 31 7.89 -12.26 53.88
N ALA A 32 6.80 -12.07 53.13
CA ALA A 32 6.34 -10.76 52.72
C ALA A 32 5.93 -9.99 53.97
N PHE A 33 6.83 -9.19 54.52
CA PHE A 33 6.44 -8.15 55.45
C PHE A 33 5.66 -7.12 54.62
N ALA A 34 4.44 -6.80 55.01
CA ALA A 34 3.73 -5.63 54.49
C ALA A 34 4.67 -4.42 54.62
N ALA A 35 4.95 -3.73 53.50
CA ALA A 35 5.87 -2.61 53.53
C ALA A 35 5.34 -1.55 54.54
N VAL A 36 6.26 -1.02 55.35
CA VAL A 36 5.95 -0.03 56.41
C VAL A 36 5.37 1.21 55.76
N GLY A 37 4.32 1.77 56.35
CA GLY A 37 3.71 3.02 55.86
C GLY A 37 4.67 4.23 55.90
N PRO A 38 4.49 5.22 55.05
CA PRO A 38 5.42 6.36 54.97
C PRO A 38 5.47 7.21 56.23
N ASP A 39 4.49 7.08 57.11
CA ASP A 39 4.37 7.72 58.43
C ASP A 39 5.03 6.95 59.55
N GLN A 40 5.61 5.78 59.32
CA GLN A 40 6.10 4.87 60.38
C GLN A 40 7.62 4.82 60.47
N PRO A 41 8.19 4.58 61.66
CA PRO A 41 9.62 4.38 61.80
C PRO A 41 10.14 3.22 60.96
N GLY A 42 11.21 3.46 60.20
CA GLY A 42 11.79 2.46 59.32
C GLY A 42 11.20 2.43 57.90
N ALA A 43 10.28 3.37 57.57
CA ALA A 43 9.83 3.55 56.21
C ALA A 43 11.00 3.94 55.27
N PRO A 44 11.02 3.41 54.04
CA PRO A 44 11.96 3.90 53.01
C PRO A 44 11.79 5.42 52.78
N SER A 45 12.87 6.15 52.55
CA SER A 45 12.85 7.58 52.20
C SER A 45 12.68 7.84 50.72
N SER A 46 12.79 6.80 49.88
CA SER A 46 12.67 6.84 48.42
C SER A 46 12.12 5.53 47.88
N GLY A 47 11.75 5.52 46.63
CA GLY A 47 11.33 4.33 45.91
C GLY A 47 11.63 4.45 44.43
N THR A 48 11.00 3.61 43.62
CA THR A 48 11.19 3.59 42.15
C THR A 48 9.86 3.69 41.42
N LEU A 49 9.88 4.37 40.28
CA LEU A 49 8.88 4.27 39.23
C LEU A 49 9.52 3.56 38.03
N THR A 50 9.06 2.35 37.75
CA THR A 50 9.39 1.67 36.49
C THR A 50 8.30 1.96 35.46
N VAL A 51 8.69 2.45 34.29
CA VAL A 51 7.78 2.65 33.16
C VAL A 51 8.14 1.66 32.08
N ASN A 52 7.24 0.71 31.80
CA ASN A 52 7.36 -0.22 30.69
C ASN A 52 6.45 0.27 29.56
N LYS A 53 7.05 0.67 28.46
CA LYS A 53 6.31 1.29 27.36
C LYS A 53 5.93 0.26 26.31
N TYR A 54 4.64 0.23 25.95
CA TYR A 54 4.09 -0.72 24.98
C TYR A 54 3.37 -0.01 23.86
N SER A 55 3.26 -0.71 22.71
CA SER A 55 2.29 -0.40 21.64
C SER A 55 0.96 -1.14 21.90
N GLY A 56 -0.10 -0.64 21.22
CA GLY A 56 -1.40 -1.28 21.19
C GLY A 56 -2.41 -0.75 22.21
N SER A 57 -3.57 -1.38 22.25
CA SER A 57 -4.67 -0.96 23.12
C SER A 57 -4.41 -1.29 24.59
N PRO A 58 -4.97 -0.49 25.53
CA PRO A 58 -4.91 -0.82 26.94
C PRO A 58 -5.46 -2.23 27.22
N VAL A 59 -4.74 -2.99 28.01
CA VAL A 59 -5.21 -4.30 28.50
C VAL A 59 -6.10 -4.13 29.74
N GLY A 60 -6.90 -5.14 30.05
CA GLY A 60 -7.75 -5.13 31.23
C GLY A 60 -6.93 -5.12 32.54
N THR A 61 -7.56 -4.69 33.64
CA THR A 61 -6.94 -4.70 34.96
C THR A 61 -6.49 -6.12 35.34
N GLY A 62 -5.20 -6.30 35.61
CA GLY A 62 -4.61 -7.58 35.95
C GLY A 62 -4.13 -8.42 34.75
N GLU A 63 -4.26 -7.93 33.54
CA GLU A 63 -3.64 -8.54 32.35
C GLU A 63 -2.21 -8.01 32.18
N THR A 64 -1.29 -8.91 31.82
CA THR A 64 0.10 -8.54 31.51
C THR A 64 0.19 -8.20 30.03
N PRO A 65 0.76 -7.03 29.67
CA PRO A 65 1.02 -6.71 28.27
C PRO A 65 1.98 -7.70 27.61
N ASP A 66 1.83 -7.89 26.30
CA ASP A 66 2.74 -8.74 25.54
C ASP A 66 4.13 -8.09 25.43
N PRO A 67 5.21 -8.77 25.87
CA PRO A 67 6.57 -8.25 25.78
C PRO A 67 7.04 -7.94 24.34
N GLU A 68 6.44 -8.57 23.32
CA GLU A 68 6.76 -8.30 21.92
C GLU A 68 6.31 -6.90 21.47
N ASN A 69 5.43 -6.25 22.24
CA ASN A 69 4.92 -4.90 21.97
C ASN A 69 5.69 -3.79 22.69
N LEU A 70 6.85 -4.07 23.28
CA LEU A 70 7.68 -3.07 23.94
C LEU A 70 8.21 -2.02 22.93
N LEU A 71 8.24 -0.75 23.35
CA LEU A 71 8.72 0.39 22.55
C LEU A 71 9.96 1.00 23.16
N ASP A 72 11.04 1.04 22.36
CA ASP A 72 12.31 1.66 22.73
C ASP A 72 12.37 3.15 22.37
N GLY A 73 13.25 3.89 23.09
CA GLY A 73 13.59 5.28 22.80
C GLY A 73 12.47 6.26 23.12
N VAL A 74 11.38 5.84 23.77
CA VAL A 74 10.31 6.74 24.20
C VAL A 74 10.75 7.47 25.47
N GLU A 75 10.80 8.81 25.44
CA GLU A 75 11.19 9.63 26.56
C GLU A 75 10.00 9.95 27.46
N PHE A 76 10.18 9.73 28.75
CA PHE A 76 9.27 10.16 29.81
C PHE A 76 9.92 11.24 30.65
N THR A 77 9.17 12.30 30.96
CA THR A 77 9.54 13.32 31.96
C THR A 77 8.66 13.15 33.19
N VAL A 78 9.29 12.98 34.32
CA VAL A 78 8.66 12.88 35.66
C VAL A 78 8.96 14.16 36.43
N GLN A 79 7.91 14.83 36.95
CA GLN A 79 8.06 16.08 37.69
C GLN A 79 7.28 16.02 38.99
N GLN A 80 7.89 16.47 40.10
CA GLN A 80 7.26 16.42 41.40
C GLN A 80 6.11 17.44 41.52
N VAL A 81 5.01 17.01 42.12
CA VAL A 81 3.83 17.80 42.42
C VAL A 81 3.90 18.29 43.86
N GLY A 82 3.56 19.55 44.06
CA GLY A 82 3.46 20.18 45.36
C GLY A 82 2.08 20.79 45.61
N LYS A 83 1.92 21.37 46.78
CA LYS A 83 0.79 22.22 47.16
C LYS A 83 1.25 23.66 47.34
N LEU A 84 0.42 24.61 46.92
CA LEU A 84 0.63 26.01 47.15
C LEU A 84 0.42 26.32 48.64
N ASN A 85 1.46 26.90 49.28
CA ASN A 85 1.34 27.42 50.64
C ASN A 85 0.71 28.83 50.66
N ALA A 86 0.52 29.40 51.85
CA ALA A 86 -0.07 30.74 52.06
C ALA A 86 0.76 31.87 51.38
N GLY A 87 2.04 31.63 51.07
CA GLY A 87 2.93 32.55 50.38
C GLY A 87 3.01 32.32 48.86
N ASN A 88 2.15 31.47 48.27
CA ASN A 88 2.17 31.03 46.89
C ASN A 88 3.47 30.27 46.47
N SER A 89 4.23 29.74 47.41
CA SER A 89 5.32 28.82 47.16
C SER A 89 4.76 27.40 46.94
N CYS A 90 5.36 26.66 46.01
CA CYS A 90 5.00 25.26 45.72
C CYS A 90 5.82 24.33 46.61
N ASP A 91 5.24 23.83 47.69
CA ASP A 91 5.91 22.94 48.63
C ASP A 91 5.61 21.49 48.33
N PRO A 92 6.58 20.55 48.49
CA PRO A 92 6.35 19.11 48.29
C PRO A 92 5.19 18.57 49.13
N ILE A 93 4.43 17.62 48.56
CA ILE A 93 3.38 16.92 49.32
C ILE A 93 4.07 15.90 50.25
N ASP A 94 3.85 16.05 51.57
CA ASP A 94 4.41 15.18 52.59
C ASP A 94 3.51 13.93 52.77
N LEU A 95 3.87 12.81 52.15
CA LEU A 95 3.12 11.56 52.25
C LEU A 95 3.22 10.89 53.61
N SER A 96 4.09 11.34 54.53
CA SER A 96 4.09 10.94 55.92
C SER A 96 2.98 11.59 56.74
N ALA A 97 2.43 12.69 56.26
CA ALA A 97 1.35 13.41 56.93
C ALA A 97 -0.03 12.97 56.35
N ALA A 98 -0.86 12.34 57.17
CA ALA A 98 -2.21 11.86 56.77
C ALA A 98 -3.08 12.99 56.16
N THR A 99 -2.89 14.26 56.55
CA THR A 99 -3.61 15.42 56.00
C THR A 99 -3.27 15.66 54.54
N ASP A 100 -2.08 15.32 54.07
CA ASP A 100 -1.64 15.60 52.70
C ASP A 100 -2.18 14.59 51.67
N TRP A 101 -2.64 13.44 52.17
CA TRP A 101 -3.43 12.49 51.34
C TRP A 101 -4.83 13.01 51.01
N ASN A 102 -5.34 13.96 51.80
CA ASN A 102 -6.66 14.51 51.54
C ASN A 102 -6.67 15.32 50.23
N GLY A 103 -7.59 14.93 49.32
CA GLY A 103 -7.76 15.58 48.03
C GLY A 103 -6.93 15.00 46.89
N LEU A 104 -5.97 14.09 47.16
CA LEU A 104 -5.17 13.46 46.11
C LEU A 104 -6.03 12.69 45.09
N ASN A 105 -7.12 12.05 45.51
CA ASN A 105 -8.04 11.42 44.57
C ASN A 105 -8.58 12.37 43.53
N GLY A 106 -8.86 13.65 43.93
CA GLY A 106 -9.27 14.70 43.01
C GLY A 106 -8.18 15.06 41.99
N LEU A 107 -6.92 15.11 42.45
CA LEU A 107 -5.76 15.37 41.60
C LEU A 107 -5.58 14.20 40.59
N PHE A 108 -5.56 12.97 41.06
CA PHE A 108 -5.37 11.79 40.19
C PHE A 108 -6.50 11.66 39.17
N ASN A 109 -7.74 11.94 39.55
CA ASN A 109 -8.89 11.94 38.64
C ASN A 109 -8.92 13.13 37.66
N SER A 110 -8.05 14.13 37.84
CA SER A 110 -7.92 15.24 36.90
C SER A 110 -7.01 14.94 35.68
N ALA A 111 -6.28 13.83 35.74
CA ALA A 111 -5.47 13.43 34.60
C ALA A 111 -6.32 13.36 33.30
N PRO A 112 -5.76 13.72 32.15
CA PRO A 112 -4.36 14.06 31.88
C PRO A 112 -3.96 15.54 32.11
N ALA A 113 -4.83 16.36 32.68
CA ALA A 113 -4.52 17.75 32.89
C ALA A 113 -3.36 17.96 33.89
N ALA A 114 -2.50 18.93 33.61
CA ALA A 114 -1.49 19.38 34.57
C ALA A 114 -2.15 19.90 35.85
N PRO A 115 -1.45 19.83 37.02
CA PRO A 115 -2.04 20.23 38.29
C PRO A 115 -2.44 21.71 38.31
N SER A 116 -3.58 21.98 38.90
CA SER A 116 -4.08 23.34 39.15
C SER A 116 -4.30 23.58 40.64
N ALA A 117 -4.38 24.82 41.06
CA ALA A 117 -4.54 25.18 42.47
C ALA A 117 -5.60 24.34 43.19
N PRO A 118 -5.30 23.79 44.37
CA PRO A 118 -4.15 24.10 45.23
C PRO A 118 -2.85 23.36 44.89
N TYR A 119 -2.80 22.53 43.84
CA TYR A 119 -1.63 21.82 43.44
C TYR A 119 -0.80 22.61 42.42
N CYS A 120 0.51 22.31 42.33
CA CYS A 120 1.46 22.96 41.44
C CYS A 120 2.59 21.99 41.07
N LEU A 121 3.33 22.26 39.96
CA LEU A 121 4.57 21.58 39.64
C LEU A 121 5.76 22.25 40.29
N ILE A 122 6.64 21.50 40.94
CA ILE A 122 7.83 22.03 41.58
C ILE A 122 8.90 22.26 40.51
N SER A 123 9.35 23.49 40.36
CA SER A 123 10.36 23.85 39.37
C SER A 123 11.72 23.17 39.64
N GLY A 124 12.38 22.68 38.63
CA GLY A 124 13.71 22.07 38.70
C GLY A 124 13.74 20.64 39.27
N THR A 125 12.55 20.00 39.37
CA THR A 125 12.44 18.59 39.77
C THR A 125 12.18 17.64 38.59
N ASP A 126 12.19 18.16 37.37
CA ASP A 126 11.97 17.36 36.17
C ASP A 126 13.15 16.43 35.92
N VAL A 127 12.85 15.15 35.72
CA VAL A 127 13.80 14.11 35.32
C VAL A 127 13.28 13.46 34.05
N ALA A 128 14.08 13.52 32.98
CA ALA A 128 13.75 12.90 31.72
C ALA A 128 14.61 11.65 31.50
N GLN A 129 13.99 10.54 31.06
CA GLN A 129 14.67 9.31 30.68
C GLN A 129 13.94 8.62 29.55
N SER A 130 14.70 8.03 28.63
CA SER A 130 14.16 7.21 27.54
C SER A 130 14.14 5.72 27.91
N THR A 131 13.20 4.99 27.32
CA THR A 131 13.14 3.52 27.46
C THR A 131 14.30 2.87 26.73
N VAL A 132 14.85 1.83 27.34
CA VAL A 132 15.84 0.91 26.76
C VAL A 132 15.30 -0.50 26.99
N ASP A 133 15.26 -1.30 25.94
CA ASP A 133 14.55 -2.59 25.94
C ASP A 133 13.08 -2.44 26.42
N GLY A 134 12.45 -1.32 26.01
CA GLY A 134 11.06 -0.97 26.35
C GLY A 134 10.82 -0.46 27.76
N SER A 135 11.83 -0.29 28.61
CA SER A 135 11.68 0.07 30.03
C SER A 135 12.60 1.22 30.46
N THR A 136 12.16 1.99 31.45
CA THR A 136 13.02 2.97 32.16
C THR A 136 12.65 3.00 33.64
N VAL A 137 13.63 3.34 34.50
CA VAL A 137 13.45 3.33 35.97
C VAL A 137 13.88 4.68 36.56
N PHE A 138 12.93 5.38 37.19
CA PHE A 138 13.18 6.61 37.95
C PHE A 138 13.35 6.27 39.44
N ASN A 139 14.46 6.72 40.04
CA ASN A 139 14.64 6.72 41.47
C ASN A 139 14.10 8.02 42.03
N LEU A 140 13.08 7.96 42.89
CA LEU A 140 12.29 9.11 43.32
C LEU A 140 12.21 9.16 44.84
N ASP A 141 12.26 10.36 45.41
CA ASP A 141 11.93 10.56 46.83
C ASP A 141 10.43 10.29 47.06
N LEU A 142 10.00 10.21 48.31
CA LEU A 142 8.57 10.11 48.63
C LEU A 142 7.84 11.36 48.14
N GLY A 143 6.73 11.17 47.42
CA GLY A 143 5.97 12.31 46.88
C GLY A 143 4.98 11.90 45.79
N VAL A 144 4.34 12.88 45.23
CA VAL A 144 3.43 12.76 44.10
C VAL A 144 4.13 13.31 42.87
N TYR A 145 3.97 12.63 41.74
CA TYR A 145 4.64 12.95 40.49
C TYR A 145 3.66 13.00 39.34
N PHE A 146 3.88 13.96 38.45
CA PHE A 146 3.22 14.08 37.15
C PHE A 146 4.13 13.49 36.08
N VAL A 147 3.64 12.48 35.37
CA VAL A 147 4.39 11.70 34.39
C VAL A 147 3.86 12.02 33.01
N ARG A 148 4.74 12.40 32.11
CA ARG A 148 4.43 12.80 30.74
C ARG A 148 5.34 12.05 29.75
N GLU A 149 4.79 11.59 28.65
CA GLU A 149 5.56 11.20 27.49
C GLU A 149 5.94 12.45 26.70
N THR A 150 7.25 12.74 26.61
CA THR A 150 7.79 13.98 26.02
C THR A 150 8.35 13.81 24.63
N ASP A 151 8.85 12.61 24.29
CA ASP A 151 9.34 12.29 22.94
C ASP A 151 8.93 10.84 22.58
N PRO A 152 8.28 10.60 21.43
CA PRO A 152 7.94 9.26 20.96
C PRO A 152 9.14 8.44 20.45
N GLY A 153 10.32 9.04 20.31
CA GLY A 153 11.49 8.43 19.68
C GLY A 153 11.27 8.18 18.18
N GLN A 154 11.75 7.05 17.70
CA GLN A 154 11.59 6.63 16.30
C GLN A 154 10.33 5.78 16.06
N ASN A 155 9.40 5.75 17.01
CA ASN A 155 8.19 4.96 16.92
C ASN A 155 7.10 5.70 16.13
N ASN A 156 6.32 4.96 15.35
CA ASN A 156 5.24 5.48 14.51
C ASN A 156 3.97 5.78 15.35
N ILE A 157 4.10 6.57 16.40
CA ILE A 157 3.02 6.85 17.34
C ILE A 157 2.02 7.81 16.72
N VAL A 158 0.76 7.37 16.58
CA VAL A 158 -0.37 8.15 16.07
C VAL A 158 -1.23 8.70 17.20
N SER A 159 -1.25 8.05 18.35
CA SER A 159 -1.93 8.49 19.56
C SER A 159 -1.12 8.07 20.77
N LYS A 160 -0.67 9.05 21.54
CA LYS A 160 0.15 8.82 22.73
C LYS A 160 -0.71 8.56 23.98
N VAL A 161 -0.12 7.88 24.95
CA VAL A 161 -0.74 7.73 26.27
C VAL A 161 -1.02 9.12 26.88
N PRO A 162 -2.19 9.32 27.51
CA PRO A 162 -2.44 10.52 28.29
C PRO A 162 -1.45 10.68 29.48
N ASP A 163 -1.13 11.92 29.83
CA ASP A 163 -0.33 12.21 31.02
C ASP A 163 -1.03 11.69 32.27
N PHE A 164 -0.27 11.30 33.31
CA PHE A 164 -0.83 10.68 34.50
C PHE A 164 -0.07 11.04 35.77
N TYR A 165 -0.69 10.75 36.91
CA TYR A 165 -0.09 10.96 38.23
C TYR A 165 0.29 9.62 38.86
N VAL A 166 1.36 9.63 39.65
CA VAL A 166 1.78 8.50 40.49
C VAL A 166 2.23 9.01 41.84
N SER A 167 2.03 8.22 42.89
CA SER A 167 2.62 8.49 44.21
C SER A 167 3.68 7.43 44.54
N ILE A 168 4.75 7.84 45.21
CA ILE A 168 5.77 6.98 45.78
C ILE A 168 5.77 7.21 47.28
N PRO A 169 5.32 6.26 48.10
CA PRO A 169 4.70 4.97 47.75
C PRO A 169 3.26 5.13 47.26
N THR A 170 2.72 4.08 46.67
CA THR A 170 1.28 3.92 46.44
C THR A 170 0.71 2.86 47.38
N SER A 171 -0.61 2.97 47.68
CA SER A 171 -1.28 1.92 48.47
C SER A 171 -1.60 0.71 47.59
N GLU A 172 -1.41 -0.49 48.11
CA GLU A 172 -1.69 -1.74 47.43
C GLU A 172 -2.70 -2.62 48.19
N GLY A 173 -3.32 -3.53 47.41
CA GLY A 173 -4.25 -4.54 47.92
C GLY A 173 -5.68 -4.03 48.12
N ALA A 174 -6.59 -4.96 48.45
CA ALA A 174 -7.96 -4.64 48.79
C ALA A 174 -7.96 -3.71 50.03
N GLU A 175 -8.61 -2.57 49.90
CA GLU A 175 -8.73 -1.58 50.98
C GLU A 175 -7.40 -0.93 51.44
N GLY A 176 -6.34 -0.93 50.58
CA GLY A 176 -5.06 -0.29 50.91
C GLY A 176 -4.29 -1.02 52.03
N SER A 177 -4.30 -2.34 52.02
CA SER A 177 -3.68 -3.18 53.07
C SER A 177 -2.15 -3.24 53.04
N GLY A 178 -1.50 -2.64 52.04
CA GLY A 178 -0.05 -2.59 51.87
C GLY A 178 0.44 -1.30 51.20
N TRP A 179 1.77 -1.11 51.22
CA TRP A 179 2.45 0.01 50.57
C TRP A 179 3.47 -0.51 49.58
N ASN A 180 3.45 0.10 48.36
CA ASN A 180 4.39 -0.22 47.31
C ASN A 180 5.30 0.99 47.04
N TYR A 181 6.60 0.79 47.28
CA TYR A 181 7.65 1.78 46.99
C TYR A 181 8.30 1.55 45.61
N ASN A 182 7.98 0.45 44.95
CA ASN A 182 8.50 0.10 43.62
C ASN A 182 7.33 0.04 42.63
N VAL A 183 6.84 1.17 42.27
CA VAL A 183 5.65 1.33 41.40
C VAL A 183 6.00 1.00 39.94
N VAL A 184 5.14 0.23 39.29
CA VAL A 184 5.25 -0.09 37.85
C VAL A 184 4.06 0.51 37.10
N ALA A 185 4.34 1.19 36.01
CA ALA A 185 3.35 1.71 35.08
C ALA A 185 3.60 1.12 33.69
N ASP A 186 2.54 0.64 33.03
CA ASP A 186 2.57 0.03 31.70
C ASP A 186 1.78 0.88 30.68
N PRO A 187 2.23 2.12 30.36
CA PRO A 187 1.54 2.99 29.42
C PRO A 187 1.64 2.45 28.00
N LYS A 188 0.55 2.65 27.21
CA LYS A 188 0.44 2.15 25.85
C LYS A 188 0.17 3.28 24.86
N ASN A 189 0.88 3.24 23.73
CA ASN A 189 0.61 4.12 22.59
C ASN A 189 -0.06 3.34 21.45
N GLN A 190 -0.89 4.05 20.69
CA GLN A 190 -1.36 3.53 19.42
C GLN A 190 -0.32 3.87 18.35
N ILE A 191 0.05 2.87 17.56
CA ILE A 191 1.01 3.01 16.47
C ILE A 191 0.30 2.96 15.12
N LEU A 192 0.94 3.51 14.11
CA LEU A 192 0.54 3.40 12.72
C LEU A 192 1.35 2.27 12.06
N ASP A 193 0.66 1.25 11.60
CA ASP A 193 1.26 0.15 10.86
C ASP A 193 1.57 0.54 9.42
N GLU A 194 2.51 -0.18 8.81
CA GLU A 194 2.94 0.06 7.44
C GLU A 194 1.84 -0.30 6.43
N PRO A 195 1.61 0.56 5.41
CA PRO A 195 0.76 0.20 4.29
C PRO A 195 1.45 -0.86 3.41
N THR A 196 0.66 -1.70 2.75
CA THR A 196 1.14 -2.65 1.76
C THR A 196 0.59 -2.32 0.37
N LYS A 197 1.29 -2.77 -0.68
CA LYS A 197 0.91 -2.52 -2.07
C LYS A 197 1.10 -3.75 -2.93
N THR A 198 0.14 -4.02 -3.79
CA THR A 198 0.17 -5.11 -4.76
C THR A 198 -0.17 -4.60 -6.16
N ILE A 199 0.18 -5.36 -7.17
CA ILE A 199 -0.21 -5.14 -8.56
C ILE A 199 -1.06 -6.31 -9.03
N ASP A 200 -2.10 -6.06 -9.83
CA ASP A 200 -2.94 -7.14 -10.37
C ASP A 200 -2.11 -8.10 -11.26
N PRO A 201 -1.95 -9.37 -10.88
CA PRO A 201 -1.19 -10.34 -11.66
C PRO A 201 -1.94 -10.84 -12.89
N ALA A 202 -3.26 -10.66 -12.95
CA ALA A 202 -4.12 -11.21 -14.01
C ALA A 202 -4.16 -10.34 -15.28
N GLN A 203 -3.46 -9.22 -15.30
CA GLN A 203 -3.38 -8.35 -16.47
C GLN A 203 -2.65 -9.02 -17.62
N SER A 204 -3.20 -8.93 -18.82
CA SER A 204 -2.64 -9.50 -20.04
C SER A 204 -3.03 -8.65 -21.26
N GLU A 205 -2.42 -8.95 -22.40
CA GLU A 205 -2.70 -8.26 -23.67
C GLU A 205 -2.39 -6.75 -23.66
N LEU A 206 -1.44 -6.32 -22.80
CA LEU A 206 -1.10 -4.90 -22.61
C LEU A 206 0.02 -4.46 -23.54
N THR A 207 -0.14 -3.24 -24.06
CA THR A 207 0.91 -2.47 -24.78
C THR A 207 1.20 -1.18 -24.03
N VAL A 208 2.34 -0.53 -24.31
CA VAL A 208 2.58 0.83 -23.81
C VAL A 208 1.40 1.72 -24.19
N GLY A 209 0.88 2.48 -23.25
CA GLY A 209 -0.37 3.23 -23.34
C GLY A 209 -1.55 2.55 -22.67
N SER A 210 -1.44 1.27 -22.29
CA SER A 210 -2.43 0.56 -21.49
C SER A 210 -2.32 0.93 -20.02
N ASP A 211 -3.40 0.66 -19.29
CA ASP A 211 -3.47 0.89 -17.86
C ASP A 211 -3.09 -0.39 -17.08
N VAL A 212 -2.42 -0.22 -15.94
CA VAL A 212 -2.11 -1.25 -14.96
C VAL A 212 -2.77 -0.90 -13.63
N THR A 213 -3.35 -1.91 -12.96
CA THR A 213 -4.10 -1.75 -11.72
C THR A 213 -3.25 -2.09 -10.51
N TRP A 214 -3.22 -1.19 -9.54
CA TRP A 214 -2.54 -1.31 -8.26
C TRP A 214 -3.55 -1.32 -7.12
N THR A 215 -3.21 -1.99 -6.02
CA THR A 215 -4.01 -1.97 -4.79
C THR A 215 -3.12 -1.63 -3.61
N LEU A 216 -3.46 -0.54 -2.90
CA LEU A 216 -2.91 -0.16 -1.61
C LEU A 216 -3.83 -0.66 -0.50
N ASN A 217 -3.27 -1.37 0.48
CA ASN A 217 -3.93 -1.70 1.73
C ASN A 217 -3.29 -0.87 2.85
N VAL A 218 -4.09 0.02 3.44
CA VAL A 218 -3.64 0.98 4.45
C VAL A 218 -4.34 0.68 5.77
N PRO A 219 -3.62 0.18 6.80
CA PRO A 219 -4.20 -0.03 8.12
C PRO A 219 -4.74 1.29 8.70
N VAL A 220 -5.96 1.26 9.22
CA VAL A 220 -6.54 2.38 9.97
C VAL A 220 -6.19 2.19 11.43
N PRO A 221 -5.31 3.03 12.01
CA PRO A 221 -4.89 2.83 13.38
C PRO A 221 -6.06 2.99 14.35
N THR A 222 -5.96 2.33 15.50
CA THR A 222 -6.81 2.69 16.63
C THR A 222 -6.30 3.97 17.28
N LEU A 223 -7.17 4.72 17.94
CA LEU A 223 -6.80 5.90 18.71
C LEU A 223 -7.21 5.71 20.17
N ASN A 224 -6.59 6.45 21.08
CA ASN A 224 -6.99 6.46 22.47
C ASN A 224 -8.41 6.98 22.65
N ASN A 225 -9.04 6.63 23.77
CA ASN A 225 -10.46 6.87 23.99
C ASN A 225 -10.87 8.34 23.77
N GLY A 226 -11.82 8.55 22.86
CA GLY A 226 -12.38 9.85 22.53
C GLY A 226 -11.60 10.67 21.49
N GLU A 227 -10.42 10.22 21.09
CA GLU A 227 -9.69 10.86 20.00
C GLU A 227 -10.30 10.55 18.64
N LYS A 228 -10.01 11.39 17.67
CA LYS A 228 -10.53 11.31 16.30
C LYS A 228 -9.46 11.65 15.28
N PHE A 229 -9.63 11.16 14.05
CA PHE A 229 -8.77 11.55 12.96
C PHE A 229 -8.98 13.01 12.58
N THR A 230 -7.94 13.83 12.78
CA THR A 230 -7.86 15.22 12.31
C THR A 230 -7.22 15.30 10.93
N GLU A 231 -6.39 14.33 10.58
CA GLU A 231 -5.73 14.17 9.30
C GLU A 231 -5.71 12.69 8.89
N ALA A 232 -5.95 12.43 7.60
CA ALA A 232 -5.73 11.13 6.97
C ALA A 232 -5.40 11.37 5.49
N ILE A 233 -4.21 10.95 5.08
CA ILE A 233 -3.67 11.11 3.72
C ILE A 233 -3.00 9.79 3.32
N VAL A 234 -3.26 9.33 2.09
CA VAL A 234 -2.52 8.27 1.43
C VAL A 234 -1.86 8.87 0.21
N ARG A 235 -0.59 8.57 0.00
CA ARG A 235 0.17 9.09 -1.13
C ARG A 235 0.91 7.96 -1.82
N ASP A 236 0.88 8.00 -3.16
CA ASP A 236 1.68 7.17 -4.05
C ASP A 236 2.46 8.09 -5.00
N ALA A 237 3.78 8.15 -4.87
CA ALA A 237 4.63 8.93 -5.75
C ALA A 237 5.06 8.06 -6.92
N LEU A 238 4.26 8.06 -7.98
CA LEU A 238 4.44 7.22 -9.15
C LEU A 238 5.78 7.44 -9.87
N ASP A 239 6.38 6.36 -10.38
CA ASP A 239 7.49 6.44 -11.33
C ASP A 239 7.10 7.34 -12.51
N SER A 240 8.06 8.07 -13.07
CA SER A 240 7.83 9.02 -14.18
C SER A 240 7.25 8.40 -15.44
N ARG A 241 7.32 7.09 -15.58
CA ARG A 241 6.74 6.28 -16.67
C ARG A 241 5.30 5.85 -16.41
N LEU A 242 4.77 6.18 -15.23
CA LEU A 242 3.38 5.92 -14.83
C LEU A 242 2.62 7.24 -14.70
N ARG A 243 1.37 7.23 -15.11
CA ARG A 243 0.46 8.35 -14.95
C ARG A 243 -0.86 7.87 -14.35
N TYR A 244 -1.26 8.46 -13.23
CA TYR A 244 -2.54 8.17 -12.61
C TYR A 244 -3.71 8.37 -13.59
N VAL A 245 -4.61 7.39 -13.65
CA VAL A 245 -5.85 7.49 -14.43
C VAL A 245 -6.90 8.17 -13.57
N ALA A 246 -7.36 9.34 -13.99
CA ALA A 246 -8.34 10.11 -13.23
C ALA A 246 -9.62 9.29 -13.01
N GLU A 247 -10.18 9.38 -11.79
CA GLU A 247 -11.43 8.71 -11.39
C GLU A 247 -11.40 7.17 -11.42
N SER A 248 -10.21 6.55 -11.63
CA SER A 248 -10.07 5.10 -11.59
C SER A 248 -10.13 4.52 -10.18
N THR A 249 -9.96 5.35 -9.13
CA THR A 249 -9.88 4.85 -7.76
C THR A 249 -11.20 4.25 -7.29
N VAL A 250 -11.14 2.99 -6.86
CA VAL A 250 -12.17 2.32 -6.06
C VAL A 250 -11.64 2.15 -4.65
N ALA A 251 -12.36 2.68 -3.65
CA ALA A 251 -11.92 2.70 -2.27
C ALA A 251 -12.97 2.11 -1.33
N THR A 252 -12.51 1.31 -0.36
CA THR A 252 -13.34 0.78 0.74
C THR A 252 -12.57 0.83 2.06
N VAL A 253 -13.28 0.82 3.19
CA VAL A 253 -12.72 0.58 4.52
C VAL A 253 -13.63 -0.39 5.28
N GLY A 254 -13.06 -1.49 5.80
CA GLY A 254 -13.85 -2.54 6.46
C GLY A 254 -15.04 -3.03 5.62
N GLY A 255 -14.90 -3.05 4.28
CA GLY A 255 -15.97 -3.38 3.34
C GLY A 255 -16.96 -2.24 3.04
N THR A 256 -16.88 -1.10 3.73
CA THR A 256 -17.73 0.08 3.48
C THR A 256 -17.16 0.90 2.31
N PRO A 257 -17.94 1.16 1.24
CA PRO A 257 -17.49 1.95 0.11
C PRO A 257 -17.21 3.42 0.48
N LEU A 258 -16.10 3.95 -0.04
CA LEU A 258 -15.73 5.35 0.06
C LEU A 258 -15.94 6.03 -1.29
N VAL A 259 -16.49 7.24 -1.28
CA VAL A 259 -16.87 7.97 -2.50
C VAL A 259 -15.96 9.17 -2.70
N GLN A 260 -15.32 9.27 -3.86
CA GLN A 260 -14.51 10.42 -4.26
C GLN A 260 -15.35 11.71 -4.28
N GLY A 261 -14.78 12.82 -3.85
CA GLY A 261 -15.49 14.10 -3.70
C GLY A 261 -16.31 14.20 -2.42
N THR A 262 -16.72 13.07 -1.80
CA THR A 262 -17.45 13.03 -0.52
C THR A 262 -16.53 12.63 0.62
N HIS A 263 -15.91 11.44 0.53
CA HIS A 263 -15.08 10.89 1.60
C HIS A 263 -13.60 11.18 1.41
N TYR A 264 -13.13 11.31 0.17
CA TYR A 264 -11.75 11.68 -0.16
C TYR A 264 -11.70 12.49 -1.46
N ASN A 265 -10.64 13.25 -1.64
CA ASN A 265 -10.27 13.90 -2.90
C ASN A 265 -8.94 13.34 -3.37
N VAL A 266 -8.78 13.24 -4.71
CA VAL A 266 -7.50 12.89 -5.33
C VAL A 266 -6.91 14.15 -5.94
N THR A 267 -5.64 14.43 -5.65
CA THR A 267 -4.91 15.58 -6.18
C THR A 267 -3.56 15.16 -6.73
N GLY A 268 -3.05 15.93 -7.69
CA GLY A 268 -1.76 15.63 -8.32
C GLY A 268 -1.74 14.25 -8.96
N ASN A 269 -0.65 13.52 -8.75
CA ASN A 269 -0.42 12.19 -9.28
C ASN A 269 -0.56 11.19 -8.12
N ALA A 270 -1.81 10.76 -7.80
CA ALA A 270 -2.16 9.77 -6.78
C ALA A 270 -1.92 10.21 -5.30
N VAL A 271 -2.53 11.32 -4.89
CA VAL A 271 -2.61 11.73 -3.47
C VAL A 271 -4.07 11.77 -3.03
N TRP A 272 -4.47 10.87 -2.14
CA TRP A 272 -5.81 10.77 -1.56
C TRP A 272 -5.84 11.47 -0.21
N THR A 273 -6.59 12.57 -0.11
CA THR A 273 -6.80 13.32 1.13
C THR A 273 -8.23 13.10 1.62
N PHE A 274 -8.37 12.53 2.81
CA PHE A 274 -9.69 12.25 3.40
C PHE A 274 -10.35 13.52 3.92
N THR A 275 -11.60 13.75 3.53
CA THR A 275 -12.43 14.86 3.99
C THR A 275 -12.87 14.66 5.45
N ALA A 276 -13.53 15.64 6.05
CA ALA A 276 -14.13 15.46 7.37
C ALA A 276 -15.16 14.30 7.40
N ALA A 277 -15.94 14.11 6.32
CA ALA A 277 -16.87 12.99 6.20
C ALA A 277 -16.12 11.66 6.08
N GLY A 278 -15.03 11.62 5.29
CA GLY A 278 -14.19 10.44 5.17
C GLY A 278 -13.55 10.05 6.49
N ARG A 279 -12.97 11.01 7.21
CA ARG A 279 -12.38 10.75 8.55
C ARG A 279 -13.41 10.24 9.55
N ALA A 280 -14.65 10.72 9.50
CA ALA A 280 -15.72 10.18 10.34
C ALA A 280 -16.06 8.70 10.03
N VAL A 281 -15.93 8.29 8.76
CA VAL A 281 -16.04 6.87 8.40
C VAL A 281 -14.84 6.09 8.94
N LEU A 282 -13.61 6.64 8.87
CA LEU A 282 -12.41 6.00 9.45
C LEU A 282 -12.52 5.88 10.97
N ASP A 283 -13.02 6.90 11.68
CA ASP A 283 -13.30 6.86 13.13
C ASP A 283 -14.21 5.68 13.51
N ALA A 284 -15.15 5.33 12.64
CA ALA A 284 -16.07 4.20 12.86
C ALA A 284 -15.49 2.84 12.46
N ASN A 285 -14.32 2.83 11.81
CA ASN A 285 -13.66 1.64 11.26
C ASN A 285 -12.19 1.55 11.72
N MET A 286 -11.87 2.05 12.91
CA MET A 286 -10.54 1.88 13.52
C MET A 286 -10.20 0.40 13.67
N GLY A 287 -8.98 0.02 13.34
CA GLY A 287 -8.52 -1.38 13.33
C GLY A 287 -8.82 -2.15 12.04
N GLU A 288 -9.58 -1.55 11.13
CA GLU A 288 -9.81 -2.09 9.78
C GLU A 288 -8.75 -1.58 8.79
N SER A 289 -8.84 -1.97 7.52
CA SER A 289 -7.94 -1.47 6.47
C SER A 289 -8.71 -0.73 5.38
N ILE A 290 -8.11 0.35 4.89
CA ILE A 290 -8.53 1.01 3.65
C ILE A 290 -7.94 0.21 2.49
N ALA A 291 -8.77 -0.26 1.57
CA ALA A 291 -8.34 -0.79 0.28
C ALA A 291 -8.57 0.29 -0.79
N LEU A 292 -7.47 0.71 -1.46
CA LEU A 292 -7.48 1.66 -2.58
C LEU A 292 -6.99 0.93 -3.83
N SER A 293 -7.90 0.60 -4.75
CA SER A 293 -7.54 0.08 -6.07
C SER A 293 -7.60 1.23 -7.08
N PHE A 294 -6.57 1.39 -7.90
CA PHE A 294 -6.48 2.48 -8.88
C PHE A 294 -5.61 2.09 -10.07
N ASP A 295 -5.80 2.77 -11.19
CA ASP A 295 -5.10 2.50 -12.44
C ASP A 295 -4.03 3.56 -12.72
N THR A 296 -2.97 3.11 -13.39
CA THR A 296 -1.97 4.00 -13.99
C THR A 296 -1.70 3.62 -15.44
N THR A 297 -1.66 4.60 -16.33
CA THR A 297 -1.22 4.39 -17.72
C THR A 297 0.29 4.27 -17.79
N VAL A 298 0.80 3.24 -18.44
CA VAL A 298 2.23 3.07 -18.73
C VAL A 298 2.63 3.91 -19.94
N LEU A 299 3.54 4.86 -19.76
CA LEU A 299 3.90 5.86 -20.77
C LEU A 299 5.10 5.45 -21.64
N SER A 300 6.03 4.69 -21.10
CA SER A 300 7.23 4.23 -21.81
C SER A 300 7.85 3.00 -21.14
N VAL A 301 8.69 2.29 -21.87
CA VAL A 301 9.38 1.08 -21.40
C VAL A 301 10.58 1.42 -20.52
N GLY A 302 11.44 2.36 -20.96
CA GLY A 302 12.68 2.72 -20.26
C GLY A 302 13.61 1.51 -20.10
N ASN A 303 14.06 1.26 -18.87
CA ASN A 303 14.88 0.09 -18.54
C ASN A 303 14.07 -1.23 -18.46
N GLY A 304 12.77 -1.16 -18.67
CA GLY A 304 11.85 -2.31 -18.68
C GLY A 304 11.36 -2.78 -17.33
N ALA A 305 11.93 -2.32 -16.24
CA ALA A 305 11.47 -2.59 -14.88
C ALA A 305 10.92 -1.30 -14.29
N ILE A 306 9.61 -1.19 -14.12
CA ILE A 306 8.94 -0.01 -13.58
C ILE A 306 8.50 -0.29 -12.15
N PRO A 307 9.20 0.24 -11.14
CA PRO A 307 8.78 0.13 -9.75
C PRO A 307 7.60 1.06 -9.45
N ASN A 308 6.87 0.74 -8.40
CA ASN A 308 5.95 1.66 -7.76
C ASN A 308 6.14 1.56 -6.25
N ASP A 309 7.21 2.19 -5.73
CA ASP A 309 7.84 1.95 -4.43
C ASP A 309 7.68 3.09 -3.42
N ASP A 310 7.43 4.33 -3.83
CA ASP A 310 7.31 5.47 -2.90
C ASP A 310 5.83 5.73 -2.56
N TYR A 311 5.29 4.92 -1.66
CA TYR A 311 3.96 5.10 -1.12
C TYR A 311 3.97 5.15 0.42
N LYS A 312 3.02 5.90 0.99
CA LYS A 312 2.94 6.12 2.43
C LYS A 312 1.55 6.52 2.88
N SER A 313 1.27 6.28 4.15
CA SER A 313 0.09 6.77 4.84
C SER A 313 0.46 7.80 5.91
N THR A 314 -0.43 8.76 6.13
CA THR A 314 -0.30 9.77 7.19
C THR A 314 -1.61 9.86 7.96
N PHE A 315 -1.55 9.70 9.27
CA PHE A 315 -2.68 9.90 10.18
C PHE A 315 -2.23 10.79 11.33
N ASN A 316 -3.00 11.84 11.62
CA ASN A 316 -2.76 12.77 12.73
C ASN A 316 -1.30 13.26 12.84
N GLY A 317 -0.63 13.52 11.71
CA GLY A 317 0.75 14.00 11.64
C GLY A 317 1.82 12.91 11.62
N THR A 318 1.49 11.66 11.93
CA THR A 318 2.41 10.51 11.85
C THR A 318 2.38 9.91 10.46
N THR A 319 3.54 9.76 9.83
CA THR A 319 3.68 9.23 8.46
C THR A 319 4.51 7.97 8.46
N VAL A 320 4.01 6.91 7.80
CA VAL A 320 4.70 5.63 7.65
C VAL A 320 4.75 5.25 6.17
N PRO A 321 5.96 4.97 5.62
CA PRO A 321 6.12 4.43 4.28
C PRO A 321 5.78 2.94 4.27
N GLY A 322 5.46 2.40 3.07
CA GLY A 322 5.41 0.96 2.88
C GLY A 322 6.76 0.45 2.34
N GLU A 323 7.07 -0.80 2.63
CA GLU A 323 8.34 -1.44 2.25
C GLU A 323 8.22 -2.34 1.01
N GLN A 324 7.03 -2.84 0.72
CA GLN A 324 6.79 -3.72 -0.42
C GLN A 324 6.89 -2.94 -1.74
N VAL A 325 7.69 -3.44 -2.67
CA VAL A 325 7.94 -2.77 -3.96
C VAL A 325 7.40 -3.62 -5.11
N PRO A 326 6.18 -3.37 -5.59
CA PRO A 326 5.66 -4.02 -6.78
C PRO A 326 6.26 -3.42 -8.06
N TYR A 327 6.41 -4.29 -9.07
CA TYR A 327 6.99 -3.96 -10.37
C TYR A 327 6.07 -4.42 -11.50
N THR A 328 6.03 -3.62 -12.58
CA THR A 328 5.55 -4.06 -13.89
C THR A 328 6.71 -4.08 -14.88
N TYR A 329 6.80 -5.15 -15.69
CA TYR A 329 7.91 -5.37 -16.62
C TYR A 329 7.47 -5.24 -18.06
N TRP A 330 8.28 -4.53 -18.87
CA TRP A 330 7.98 -4.15 -20.24
C TRP A 330 9.20 -4.28 -21.13
N GLY A 331 8.99 -4.74 -22.37
CA GLY A 331 10.04 -4.82 -23.40
C GLY A 331 9.55 -4.28 -24.73
N GLN A 332 10.34 -4.46 -25.79
CA GLN A 332 10.04 -3.88 -27.09
C GLN A 332 10.24 -4.88 -28.24
N LEU A 333 9.37 -4.77 -29.26
CA LEU A 333 9.45 -5.49 -30.52
C LEU A 333 9.55 -4.51 -31.69
N SER A 334 10.55 -4.70 -32.56
CA SER A 334 10.69 -3.97 -33.82
C SER A 334 10.71 -4.96 -34.98
N ILE A 335 9.93 -4.70 -36.02
CA ILE A 335 9.90 -5.52 -37.23
C ILE A 335 10.29 -4.68 -38.43
N LEU A 336 11.31 -5.18 -39.18
CA LEU A 336 11.71 -4.63 -40.46
C LEU A 336 11.24 -5.58 -41.56
N LYS A 337 10.43 -5.08 -42.49
CA LYS A 337 9.91 -5.84 -43.60
C LYS A 337 10.75 -5.61 -44.87
N THR A 338 11.23 -6.70 -45.44
CA THR A 338 12.06 -6.67 -46.67
C THR A 338 11.66 -7.75 -47.67
N ASP A 339 12.14 -7.67 -48.94
CA ASP A 339 12.18 -8.80 -49.86
C ASP A 339 13.50 -9.60 -49.74
N ASP A 340 13.60 -10.64 -50.54
CA ASP A 340 14.77 -11.53 -50.62
C ASP A 340 15.81 -11.09 -51.67
N SER A 341 15.69 -9.91 -52.26
CA SER A 341 16.61 -9.38 -53.30
C SER A 341 18.04 -9.26 -52.79
N LYS A 342 19.02 -9.68 -53.59
CA LYS A 342 20.46 -9.61 -53.24
C LYS A 342 21.17 -8.77 -54.32
N PRO A 343 22.19 -7.94 -53.97
CA PRO A 343 22.74 -7.77 -52.60
C PRO A 343 21.94 -6.82 -51.69
N ASN A 344 20.95 -6.08 -52.23
CA ASN A 344 20.19 -5.05 -51.52
C ASN A 344 18.73 -5.46 -51.45
N ALA A 345 18.30 -5.95 -50.28
CA ALA A 345 16.89 -6.23 -50.00
C ALA A 345 16.06 -4.95 -50.05
N LEU A 346 14.97 -4.98 -50.82
CA LEU A 346 14.03 -3.83 -50.87
C LEU A 346 13.20 -3.78 -49.60
N LYS A 347 12.94 -2.58 -49.14
CA LYS A 347 12.01 -2.32 -48.03
C LYS A 347 10.59 -2.42 -48.57
N LEU A 348 9.75 -3.19 -47.88
CA LEU A 348 8.37 -3.44 -48.33
C LEU A 348 7.39 -2.70 -47.43
N ALA A 349 6.60 -1.82 -48.04
CA ALA A 349 5.48 -1.14 -47.39
C ALA A 349 4.18 -1.96 -47.53
N GLY A 350 3.25 -1.78 -46.59
CA GLY A 350 1.89 -2.33 -46.67
C GLY A 350 1.76 -3.79 -46.26
N ALA A 351 2.80 -4.40 -45.65
CA ALA A 351 2.65 -5.65 -44.94
C ALA A 351 1.92 -5.42 -43.61
N GLU A 352 0.92 -6.20 -43.29
CA GLU A 352 0.22 -6.13 -42.03
C GLU A 352 0.64 -7.25 -41.07
N PHE A 353 0.81 -6.89 -39.80
CA PHE A 353 1.23 -7.79 -38.75
C PHE A 353 0.26 -7.78 -37.59
N GLN A 354 0.11 -8.94 -36.95
CA GLN A 354 -0.62 -9.10 -35.70
C GLN A 354 0.27 -9.80 -34.67
N VAL A 355 0.14 -9.36 -33.39
CA VAL A 355 0.84 -9.94 -32.23
C VAL A 355 -0.20 -10.50 -31.28
N PHE A 356 0.07 -11.70 -30.76
CA PHE A 356 -0.78 -12.42 -29.81
C PHE A 356 0.06 -12.89 -28.62
N ASN A 357 -0.56 -13.03 -27.44
CA ASN A 357 0.06 -13.76 -26.34
C ASN A 357 0.25 -15.23 -26.71
N LEU A 358 1.37 -15.83 -26.35
CA LEU A 358 1.53 -17.26 -26.41
C LEU A 358 0.65 -17.92 -25.33
N THR A 359 -0.32 -18.71 -25.78
CA THR A 359 -1.18 -19.54 -24.91
C THR A 359 -0.83 -21.00 -25.13
N GLY A 360 -0.05 -21.62 -24.24
CA GLY A 360 0.48 -22.96 -24.38
C GLY A 360 1.98 -22.97 -24.71
N GLU A 361 2.48 -24.06 -25.28
CA GLU A 361 3.91 -24.27 -25.54
C GLU A 361 4.38 -23.77 -26.92
N THR A 362 3.47 -23.68 -27.89
CA THR A 362 3.79 -23.30 -29.28
C THR A 362 2.74 -22.36 -29.85
N CYS A 363 3.16 -21.51 -30.77
CA CYS A 363 2.24 -20.67 -31.52
C CYS A 363 1.39 -21.48 -32.51
N PRO A 364 0.08 -21.19 -32.65
CA PRO A 364 -0.73 -21.78 -33.71
C PRO A 364 -0.13 -21.53 -35.10
N ALA A 365 -0.39 -22.44 -36.03
CA ALA A 365 0.10 -22.29 -37.40
C ALA A 365 -0.51 -21.09 -38.14
N GLU A 366 -1.70 -20.66 -37.74
CA GLU A 366 -2.41 -19.51 -38.29
C GLU A 366 -2.74 -18.52 -37.15
N ALA A 367 -2.87 -17.21 -37.49
CA ALA A 367 -3.24 -16.19 -36.54
C ALA A 367 -4.61 -16.49 -35.90
N PRO A 368 -4.74 -16.44 -34.57
CA PRO A 368 -6.02 -16.59 -33.88
C PRO A 368 -7.04 -15.55 -34.32
N ALA A 369 -8.31 -15.91 -34.31
CA ALA A 369 -9.39 -14.99 -34.71
C ALA A 369 -9.66 -13.87 -33.66
N ASN A 370 -9.22 -14.07 -32.41
CA ASN A 370 -9.42 -13.17 -31.28
C ASN A 370 -8.17 -13.11 -30.40
N GLY A 371 -8.07 -12.09 -29.56
CA GLY A 371 -6.96 -11.93 -28.60
C GLY A 371 -5.74 -11.24 -29.20
N THR A 372 -5.95 -10.41 -30.24
CA THR A 372 -4.88 -9.60 -30.85
C THR A 372 -4.41 -8.56 -29.86
N VAL A 373 -3.14 -8.61 -29.46
CA VAL A 373 -2.49 -7.62 -28.58
C VAL A 373 -2.20 -6.33 -29.32
N ALA A 374 -1.68 -6.44 -30.54
CA ALA A 374 -1.37 -5.28 -31.39
C ALA A 374 -1.47 -5.61 -32.88
N THR A 375 -1.77 -4.60 -33.67
CA THR A 375 -1.73 -4.63 -35.15
C THR A 375 -0.78 -3.55 -35.65
N GLY A 376 -0.08 -3.81 -36.74
CA GLY A 376 0.84 -2.85 -37.31
C GLY A 376 0.99 -3.02 -38.81
N THR A 377 1.41 -1.96 -39.48
CA THR A 377 1.60 -1.94 -40.97
C THR A 377 2.99 -1.42 -41.29
N SER A 378 3.73 -2.06 -42.18
CA SER A 378 5.05 -1.60 -42.59
C SER A 378 4.95 -0.33 -43.43
N ASP A 379 5.80 0.66 -43.12
CA ASP A 379 5.90 1.94 -43.81
C ASP A 379 6.82 1.86 -45.05
N ALA A 380 7.05 2.99 -45.72
CA ALA A 380 7.92 3.09 -46.89
C ALA A 380 9.40 2.67 -46.63
N ASN A 381 9.82 2.67 -45.37
CA ASN A 381 11.13 2.21 -44.93
C ASN A 381 11.13 0.73 -44.54
N GLY A 382 10.00 0.04 -44.67
CA GLY A 382 9.81 -1.32 -44.22
C GLY A 382 9.63 -1.48 -42.72
N LEU A 383 9.63 -0.40 -41.96
CA LEU A 383 9.49 -0.46 -40.51
C LEU A 383 8.00 -0.58 -40.15
N VAL A 384 7.64 -1.58 -39.32
CA VAL A 384 6.27 -1.76 -38.88
C VAL A 384 5.89 -0.68 -37.89
N GLN A 385 4.85 0.08 -38.21
CA GLN A 385 4.21 1.10 -37.39
C GLN A 385 3.00 0.49 -36.70
N TRP A 386 2.99 0.49 -35.38
CA TRP A 386 1.95 -0.16 -34.58
C TRP A 386 0.83 0.81 -34.23
N SER A 387 -0.42 0.37 -34.37
CA SER A 387 -1.62 1.20 -34.24
C SER A 387 -2.12 1.39 -32.80
N HIS A 388 -1.43 0.84 -31.80
CA HIS A 388 -1.78 1.00 -30.37
C HIS A 388 -1.62 2.45 -29.86
N THR A 389 -0.87 3.30 -30.59
CA THR A 389 -0.71 4.73 -30.31
C THR A 389 -1.26 5.58 -31.47
N THR A 390 -1.57 6.84 -31.20
CA THR A 390 -1.95 7.81 -32.22
C THR A 390 -1.03 9.03 -32.15
N PRO A 391 -0.16 9.28 -33.16
CA PRO A 391 0.04 8.48 -34.38
C PRO A 391 0.65 7.09 -34.08
N ALA A 392 0.50 6.15 -35.02
CA ALA A 392 1.14 4.84 -34.99
C ALA A 392 2.66 4.98 -34.81
N SER A 393 3.28 4.10 -34.04
CA SER A 393 4.69 4.19 -33.63
C SER A 393 5.43 2.86 -33.71
N SER A 394 6.78 2.92 -33.73
CA SER A 394 7.68 1.80 -33.61
C SER A 394 8.83 2.21 -32.68
N PRO A 395 9.39 1.28 -31.86
CA PRO A 395 8.99 -0.11 -31.65
C PRO A 395 7.69 -0.26 -30.85
N LEU A 396 7.09 -1.46 -30.87
CA LEU A 396 5.97 -1.85 -30.04
C LEU A 396 6.44 -2.12 -28.62
N GLY A 397 5.92 -1.38 -27.63
CA GLY A 397 6.10 -1.71 -26.22
C GLY A 397 5.12 -2.80 -25.80
N LEU A 398 5.63 -3.87 -25.22
CA LEU A 398 4.87 -5.05 -24.80
C LEU A 398 5.06 -5.34 -23.31
N TRP A 399 3.99 -5.68 -22.63
CA TRP A 399 4.01 -6.14 -21.25
C TRP A 399 4.65 -7.53 -21.14
N ILE A 400 5.39 -7.75 -20.05
CA ILE A 400 6.04 -9.05 -19.77
C ILE A 400 5.37 -9.73 -18.59
N THR A 401 5.40 -9.10 -17.42
CA THR A 401 4.80 -9.63 -16.19
C THR A 401 4.66 -8.55 -15.12
N ASN A 402 3.89 -8.84 -14.08
CA ASN A 402 3.79 -8.08 -12.86
C ASN A 402 4.34 -8.89 -11.69
N VAL A 403 4.95 -8.22 -10.70
CA VAL A 403 5.53 -8.85 -9.51
C VAL A 403 5.22 -7.98 -8.29
N ASP A 404 4.66 -8.56 -7.24
CA ASP A 404 4.25 -7.83 -6.02
C ASP A 404 5.42 -7.33 -5.19
N ASN A 405 6.58 -7.98 -5.28
CA ASN A 405 7.78 -7.54 -4.59
C ASN A 405 9.02 -7.87 -5.42
N GLY A 406 9.70 -6.86 -5.92
CA GLY A 406 10.82 -6.96 -6.83
C GLY A 406 12.08 -6.24 -6.35
N PRO A 407 13.08 -6.13 -7.20
CA PRO A 407 13.09 -6.60 -8.58
C PRO A 407 13.19 -8.12 -8.71
N ALA A 408 12.53 -8.68 -9.75
CA ALA A 408 12.60 -10.12 -10.04
C ALA A 408 14.02 -10.53 -10.46
N ALA A 409 14.50 -11.64 -9.93
CA ALA A 409 15.78 -12.23 -10.28
C ALA A 409 15.60 -13.75 -10.53
N PRO A 410 15.91 -14.29 -11.74
CA PRO A 410 16.43 -13.54 -12.91
C PRO A 410 15.39 -12.59 -13.52
N ALA A 411 15.85 -11.67 -14.38
CA ALA A 411 14.96 -10.79 -15.13
C ALA A 411 13.94 -11.62 -15.93
N PRO A 412 12.65 -11.26 -15.89
CA PRO A 412 11.59 -12.03 -16.55
C PRO A 412 11.65 -11.89 -18.08
N SER A 413 11.02 -12.81 -18.79
CA SER A 413 10.77 -12.71 -20.23
C SER A 413 9.38 -13.23 -20.54
N LYS A 414 8.86 -12.85 -21.71
CA LYS A 414 7.55 -13.32 -22.19
C LYS A 414 7.59 -13.61 -23.68
N ASP A 415 6.97 -14.70 -24.07
CA ASP A 415 6.87 -15.13 -25.44
C ASP A 415 5.55 -14.65 -26.08
N TYR A 416 5.67 -14.18 -27.30
CA TYR A 416 4.57 -13.72 -28.14
C TYR A 416 4.57 -14.43 -29.49
N CYS A 417 3.39 -14.56 -30.10
CA CYS A 417 3.23 -15.05 -31.45
C CYS A 417 3.03 -13.89 -32.42
N VAL A 418 3.79 -13.86 -33.49
CA VAL A 418 3.75 -12.81 -34.51
C VAL A 418 3.34 -13.41 -35.85
N TYR A 419 2.39 -12.80 -36.54
CA TYR A 419 1.90 -13.25 -37.83
C TYR A 419 1.90 -12.09 -38.83
N GLU A 420 2.33 -12.39 -40.10
CA GLU A 420 2.08 -11.50 -41.23
C GLU A 420 0.72 -11.90 -41.82
N THR A 421 -0.27 -11.00 -41.71
CA THR A 421 -1.64 -11.27 -42.16
C THR A 421 -1.96 -10.72 -43.55
N VAL A 422 -1.18 -9.71 -43.98
CA VAL A 422 -1.24 -9.17 -45.36
C VAL A 422 0.17 -9.11 -45.95
N VAL A 423 0.35 -9.78 -47.09
CA VAL A 423 1.62 -9.82 -47.81
C VAL A 423 1.60 -8.73 -48.91
N PRO A 424 2.67 -7.93 -49.06
CA PRO A 424 2.77 -6.91 -50.13
C PRO A 424 2.65 -7.55 -51.53
N ALA A 425 2.00 -6.83 -52.43
CA ALA A 425 1.78 -7.32 -53.80
C ALA A 425 3.11 -7.68 -54.51
N GLY A 426 3.12 -8.79 -55.25
CA GLY A 426 4.29 -9.28 -55.95
C GLY A 426 5.26 -10.11 -55.09
N HIS A 427 4.84 -10.48 -53.87
CA HIS A 427 5.63 -11.29 -52.95
C HIS A 427 4.80 -12.45 -52.37
N THR A 428 5.49 -13.44 -51.78
CA THR A 428 4.92 -14.53 -51.01
C THR A 428 5.50 -14.52 -49.60
N ALA A 429 4.65 -14.83 -48.59
CA ALA A 429 5.09 -14.91 -47.20
C ALA A 429 6.15 -16.01 -47.02
N THR A 430 7.11 -15.73 -46.16
CA THR A 430 7.93 -16.78 -45.53
C THR A 430 7.50 -16.96 -44.07
N PRO A 431 7.54 -18.17 -43.53
CA PRO A 431 7.20 -18.41 -42.15
C PRO A 431 8.01 -17.50 -41.20
N ILE A 432 7.36 -16.96 -40.20
CA ILE A 432 8.03 -16.25 -39.10
C ILE A 432 8.47 -17.28 -38.07
N ASP A 433 9.70 -17.14 -37.58
CA ASP A 433 10.20 -17.99 -36.50
C ASP A 433 9.52 -17.58 -35.17
N ASN A 434 8.67 -18.46 -34.67
CA ASN A 434 7.83 -18.24 -33.50
C ASN A 434 8.11 -19.33 -32.43
N PRO A 435 7.99 -19.02 -31.10
CA PRO A 435 7.60 -17.73 -30.54
C PRO A 435 8.70 -16.69 -30.56
N VAL A 436 8.32 -15.41 -30.41
CA VAL A 436 9.22 -14.28 -30.26
C VAL A 436 9.34 -13.90 -28.80
N THR A 437 10.54 -14.06 -28.22
CA THR A 437 10.80 -13.76 -26.80
C THR A 437 11.07 -12.28 -26.60
N ILE A 438 10.33 -11.63 -25.69
CA ILE A 438 10.50 -10.24 -25.29
C ILE A 438 11.16 -10.20 -23.91
N THR A 439 12.24 -9.40 -23.80
CA THR A 439 12.98 -9.16 -22.57
C THR A 439 12.86 -7.68 -22.13
N PRO A 440 13.03 -7.35 -20.84
CA PRO A 440 12.84 -5.99 -20.36
C PRO A 440 13.81 -4.98 -20.98
N GLY A 441 13.30 -3.79 -21.29
CA GLY A 441 14.06 -2.59 -21.59
C GLY A 441 14.10 -2.16 -23.05
N GLU A 442 14.24 -0.86 -23.26
CA GLU A 442 14.38 -0.23 -24.59
C GLU A 442 15.72 -0.59 -25.25
N ASN A 443 16.77 -0.88 -24.47
CA ASN A 443 18.07 -1.29 -24.99
C ASN A 443 18.10 -2.77 -25.45
N ASN A 444 17.05 -3.52 -25.11
CA ASN A 444 16.90 -4.94 -25.43
C ASN A 444 15.76 -5.15 -26.44
N VAL A 445 15.63 -4.24 -27.41
CA VAL A 445 14.60 -4.37 -28.45
C VAL A 445 14.79 -5.68 -29.18
N ASN A 446 13.79 -6.55 -29.17
CA ASN A 446 13.77 -7.69 -30.08
C ASN A 446 13.54 -7.17 -31.50
N SER A 447 14.61 -7.10 -32.27
CA SER A 447 14.60 -6.59 -33.67
C SER A 447 14.66 -7.76 -34.63
N MET A 448 13.58 -7.98 -35.35
CA MET A 448 13.49 -9.03 -36.34
C MET A 448 13.30 -8.49 -37.75
N THR A 449 13.84 -9.22 -38.71
CA THR A 449 13.61 -8.94 -40.14
C THR A 449 12.70 -10.02 -40.71
N VAL A 450 11.54 -9.64 -41.22
CA VAL A 450 10.63 -10.53 -41.91
C VAL A 450 10.82 -10.35 -43.41
N VAL A 451 11.23 -11.43 -44.07
CA VAL A 451 11.59 -11.42 -45.50
C VAL A 451 10.48 -12.08 -46.28
N ASN A 452 10.01 -11.49 -47.36
CA ASN A 452 9.11 -12.14 -48.32
C ASN A 452 9.85 -12.46 -49.62
N ALA A 453 9.57 -13.59 -50.16
CA ALA A 453 10.14 -14.02 -51.45
C ALA A 453 9.44 -13.23 -52.59
N LYS A 454 10.25 -12.62 -53.44
CA LYS A 454 9.72 -12.00 -54.64
C LYS A 454 9.12 -13.05 -55.57
N THR A 455 7.88 -12.84 -56.02
CA THR A 455 7.29 -13.71 -57.03
C THR A 455 7.85 -13.34 -58.41
N GLU A 456 8.63 -14.23 -58.97
CA GLU A 456 8.98 -14.13 -60.38
C GLU A 456 7.72 -14.47 -61.16
N GLY A 457 7.02 -13.41 -61.67
CA GLY A 457 5.94 -13.63 -62.62
C GLY A 457 6.51 -14.28 -63.88
N PRO A 458 5.76 -15.13 -64.55
CA PRO A 458 6.20 -15.62 -65.80
C PRO A 458 6.48 -14.42 -66.73
N ASP A 459 7.67 -14.40 -67.36
CA ASP A 459 8.04 -13.48 -68.40
C ASP A 459 7.02 -13.64 -69.55
N LEU A 460 5.91 -12.95 -69.42
CA LEU A 460 4.94 -12.88 -70.51
C LEU A 460 5.47 -11.90 -71.55
N PRO A 461 5.72 -12.36 -72.78
CA PRO A 461 6.03 -11.46 -73.88
C PRO A 461 4.87 -10.46 -73.98
N MET A 462 5.15 -9.18 -73.82
CA MET A 462 4.17 -8.11 -73.95
C MET A 462 3.71 -7.99 -75.39
N THR A 463 2.93 -8.92 -75.88
CA THR A 463 2.21 -8.85 -77.13
C THR A 463 0.71 -8.91 -76.87
N GLY A 464 0.17 -7.76 -76.81
CA GLY A 464 -1.13 -7.15 -77.05
C GLY A 464 -2.44 -7.87 -76.74
N ALA A 465 -2.58 -9.15 -76.68
CA ALA A 465 -3.89 -9.81 -76.53
C ALA A 465 -4.02 -10.71 -75.28
N GLN A 466 -2.92 -11.15 -74.72
CA GLN A 466 -2.97 -12.11 -73.59
C GLN A 466 -2.96 -11.49 -72.19
N GLY A 467 -2.52 -10.23 -72.07
CA GLY A 467 -2.56 -9.51 -70.79
C GLY A 467 -3.99 -9.19 -70.35
N THR A 468 -4.90 -9.04 -71.31
CA THR A 468 -6.32 -8.73 -71.00
C THR A 468 -7.05 -9.98 -70.48
N ILE A 469 -6.62 -11.18 -70.88
CA ILE A 469 -7.25 -12.47 -70.45
C ILE A 469 -6.90 -12.76 -68.98
N LEU A 470 -5.68 -12.50 -68.52
CA LEU A 470 -5.25 -12.77 -67.13
C LEU A 470 -5.92 -11.77 -66.15
N LEU A 471 -6.04 -10.50 -66.50
CA LEU A 471 -6.80 -9.50 -65.73
C LEU A 471 -8.30 -9.84 -65.67
N THR A 472 -8.85 -10.37 -66.81
CA THR A 472 -10.27 -10.75 -66.83
C THR A 472 -10.55 -12.02 -66.05
N VAL A 473 -9.65 -13.00 -66.04
CA VAL A 473 -9.79 -14.24 -65.25
C VAL A 473 -9.56 -13.97 -63.77
N GLY A 474 -8.55 -13.16 -63.39
CA GLY A 474 -8.32 -12.74 -61.98
C GLY A 474 -9.49 -11.92 -61.43
N GLY A 475 -10.01 -10.99 -62.24
CA GLY A 475 -11.20 -10.21 -61.88
C GLY A 475 -12.47 -11.04 -61.74
N LEU A 476 -12.64 -12.05 -62.60
CA LEU A 476 -13.78 -12.98 -62.51
C LEU A 476 -13.72 -13.89 -61.27
N VAL A 477 -12.53 -14.31 -60.83
CA VAL A 477 -12.36 -15.11 -59.60
C VAL A 477 -12.71 -14.26 -58.36
N ILE A 478 -12.29 -13.00 -58.33
CA ILE A 478 -12.63 -12.10 -57.24
C ILE A 478 -14.14 -11.80 -57.19
N VAL A 479 -14.78 -11.59 -58.35
CA VAL A 479 -16.22 -11.40 -58.46
C VAL A 479 -17.00 -12.65 -58.12
N ALA A 480 -16.52 -13.84 -58.53
CA ALA A 480 -17.14 -15.13 -58.18
C ALA A 480 -17.01 -15.45 -56.66
N ALA A 481 -15.86 -15.13 -56.04
CA ALA A 481 -15.69 -15.27 -54.62
C ALA A 481 -16.55 -14.30 -53.83
N GLY A 482 -16.58 -13.03 -54.24
CA GLY A 482 -17.44 -11.97 -53.62
C GLY A 482 -18.95 -12.25 -53.84
N GLY A 483 -19.34 -12.70 -55.03
CA GLY A 483 -20.72 -13.07 -55.36
C GLY A 483 -21.16 -14.37 -54.63
N GLY A 484 -20.26 -15.33 -54.46
CA GLY A 484 -20.53 -16.55 -53.68
C GLY A 484 -20.81 -16.28 -52.20
N LEU A 485 -20.06 -15.37 -51.57
CA LEU A 485 -20.28 -14.96 -50.20
C LEU A 485 -21.61 -14.20 -50.01
N LEU A 486 -21.99 -13.33 -50.97
CA LEU A 486 -23.26 -12.65 -50.95
C LEU A 486 -24.46 -13.57 -51.13
N LEU A 487 -24.36 -14.59 -51.97
CA LEU A 487 -25.40 -15.62 -52.14
C LEU A 487 -25.51 -16.55 -50.94
N ALA A 488 -24.40 -16.89 -50.29
CA ALA A 488 -24.37 -17.69 -49.06
C ALA A 488 -25.00 -16.91 -47.89
N ALA A 489 -24.73 -15.62 -47.77
CA ALA A 489 -25.35 -14.73 -46.76
C ALA A 489 -26.86 -14.60 -47.00
N ARG A 490 -27.30 -14.49 -48.26
CA ARG A 490 -28.74 -14.37 -48.60
C ARG A 490 -29.52 -15.68 -48.37
N ARG A 491 -28.89 -16.85 -48.51
CA ARG A 491 -29.49 -18.15 -48.18
C ARG A 491 -29.62 -18.39 -46.68
N ARG A 492 -28.77 -17.78 -45.89
CA ARG A 492 -28.80 -17.93 -44.42
C ARG A 492 -29.94 -17.07 -43.81
N ASN A 493 -30.25 -15.90 -44.39
CA ASN A 493 -31.35 -15.07 -43.92
C ASN A 493 -32.74 -15.64 -44.29
N ASN A 494 -32.87 -16.43 -45.37
CA ASN A 494 -34.15 -17.01 -45.76
C ASN A 494 -34.50 -18.32 -45.04
N LYS A 495 -33.69 -18.76 -44.07
CA LYS A 495 -33.99 -19.94 -43.19
C LYS A 495 -34.41 -19.57 -41.80
N GLN A 496 -34.57 -18.30 -41.50
CA GLN A 496 -35.10 -17.81 -40.19
C GLN A 496 -36.58 -17.41 -40.24
N ASP A 497 -37.21 -17.44 -41.43
CA ASP A 497 -38.65 -17.07 -41.62
C ASP A 497 -39.46 -18.22 -42.22
N ALA A 498 -39.17 -19.49 -41.77
CA ALA A 498 -40.02 -20.64 -42.09
C ALA A 498 -40.17 -21.61 -40.92
#